data_25094d558c1b0b4031c6801a5011f57d
#
_entry.id   25094d558c1b0b4031c6801a5011f57d
#
_cell.length_a   1.000
_cell.length_b   1.000
_cell.length_c   1.000
_cell.angle_alpha   90.00
_cell.angle_beta   90.00
_cell.angle_gamma   90.00
#
_symmetry.space_group_name_H-M   'P 1'
#
loop_
_entity.id
_entity.type
_entity.pdbx_description
1 polymer ?
#
loop_
_entity_poly.entity_id
_entity_poly.type
_entity_poly.pdbx_seq_one_letter_code
_entity_poly.pdbx_strand_id
1 'polypeptide(L)'
;KDSEAQLIQTEKMSSLGQMVAGVAHEINTPLAYIKNSLGSVRNRLPELVQLISESEKLLAMLQAGNADPQQLSRQFALTQTQVRQFRDHQALEELQALVNDGLHGITQISDIVINLKDFSRLDRSKVALFNVNDGVESTLTLAKHEIKRLTVNKQLGDVPQITCSPSQINQVLLNLINNAAQAIESDHGVITITTRRQGPDGVAVDVEDNGKGIAAEALPKIFDPFFTTKDVGEGTGLGLTIVYKIVKRHGGKITVDSKVGVGTKFTVVLPVTPPESAELAA
;
A
#
# COMPACT_ATOMS: atom_id res chain seq x y z
N LYS A 1 -13.31 -24.00 30.65
CA LYS A 1 -13.94 -23.00 29.77
C LYS A 1 -13.48 -21.57 30.10
N ASP A 2 -13.53 -21.14 31.38
CA ASP A 2 -13.07 -19.78 31.77
C ASP A 2 -11.56 -19.59 31.61
N SER A 3 -10.75 -20.61 31.86
CA SER A 3 -9.29 -20.57 31.71
C SER A 3 -8.84 -20.48 30.23
N GLU A 4 -9.54 -21.15 29.32
CA GLU A 4 -9.29 -21.11 27.88
C GLU A 4 -9.65 -19.74 27.28
N ALA A 5 -10.80 -19.18 27.68
CA ALA A 5 -11.21 -17.84 27.28
C ALA A 5 -10.24 -16.76 27.77
N GLN A 6 -9.71 -16.89 29.02
CA GLN A 6 -8.67 -16.00 29.54
C GLN A 6 -7.33 -16.14 28.80
N LEU A 7 -6.92 -17.35 28.43
CA LEU A 7 -5.70 -17.59 27.63
C LEU A 7 -5.82 -16.95 26.25
N ILE A 8 -6.94 -17.18 25.56
CA ILE A 8 -7.22 -16.56 24.24
C ILE A 8 -7.24 -15.02 24.34
N GLN A 9 -7.84 -14.49 25.40
CA GLN A 9 -7.87 -13.04 25.62
C GLN A 9 -6.50 -12.46 25.95
N THR A 10 -5.67 -13.19 26.70
CA THR A 10 -4.29 -12.78 27.03
C THR A 10 -3.38 -12.87 25.80
N GLU A 11 -3.53 -13.89 24.96
CA GLU A 11 -2.82 -14.03 23.70
C GLU A 11 -3.24 -12.94 22.69
N LYS A 12 -4.55 -12.64 22.60
CA LYS A 12 -5.08 -11.49 21.82
C LYS A 12 -4.51 -10.16 22.34
N MET A 13 -4.42 -9.95 23.65
CA MET A 13 -3.86 -8.74 24.26
C MET A 13 -2.34 -8.62 24.04
N SER A 14 -1.59 -9.72 24.13
CA SER A 14 -0.14 -9.74 23.87
C SER A 14 0.16 -9.47 22.38
N SER A 15 -0.59 -10.11 21.48
CA SER A 15 -0.52 -9.86 20.03
C SER A 15 -0.92 -8.42 19.68
N LEU A 16 -1.95 -7.87 20.35
CA LEU A 16 -2.38 -6.49 20.18
C LEU A 16 -1.33 -5.49 20.69
N GLY A 17 -0.66 -5.79 21.80
CA GLY A 17 0.40 -4.94 22.36
C GLY A 17 1.64 -4.85 21.45
N GLN A 18 2.08 -5.96 20.87
CA GLN A 18 3.14 -5.97 19.85
C GLN A 18 2.70 -5.26 18.56
N MET A 19 1.45 -5.44 18.14
CA MET A 19 0.88 -4.74 16.99
C MET A 19 0.82 -3.23 17.19
N VAL A 20 0.38 -2.76 18.37
CA VAL A 20 0.28 -1.31 18.66
C VAL A 20 1.66 -0.64 18.56
N ALA A 21 2.70 -1.29 19.07
CA ALA A 21 4.06 -0.77 18.97
C ALA A 21 4.56 -0.71 17.52
N GLY A 22 4.31 -1.75 16.72
CA GLY A 22 4.66 -1.80 15.30
C GLY A 22 3.89 -0.76 14.48
N VAL A 23 2.57 -0.67 14.66
CA VAL A 23 1.72 0.34 14.01
C VAL A 23 2.14 1.76 14.37
N ALA A 24 2.43 2.02 15.65
CA ALA A 24 2.90 3.33 16.08
C ALA A 24 4.24 3.70 15.39
N HIS A 25 5.15 2.75 15.25
CA HIS A 25 6.40 2.97 14.54
C HIS A 25 6.18 3.25 13.05
N GLU A 26 5.33 2.45 12.39
CA GLU A 26 5.02 2.60 10.97
C GLU A 26 4.25 3.89 10.64
N ILE A 27 3.39 4.39 11.54
CA ILE A 27 2.74 5.70 11.39
C ILE A 27 3.72 6.84 11.66
N ASN A 28 4.59 6.72 12.66
CA ASN A 28 5.53 7.79 13.02
C ASN A 28 6.56 8.07 11.93
N THR A 29 6.96 7.06 11.17
CA THR A 29 7.93 7.21 10.07
C THR A 29 7.39 8.15 8.97
N PRO A 30 6.26 7.89 8.29
CA PRO A 30 5.70 8.82 7.31
C PRO A 30 5.33 10.18 7.94
N LEU A 31 4.87 10.21 9.18
CA LEU A 31 4.56 11.46 9.86
C LEU A 31 5.80 12.33 10.04
N ALA A 32 6.96 11.74 10.32
CA ALA A 32 8.20 12.48 10.47
C ALA A 32 8.63 13.15 9.16
N TYR A 33 8.60 12.47 8.02
CA TYR A 33 8.98 13.11 6.77
C TYR A 33 7.91 14.04 6.21
N ILE A 34 6.59 13.80 6.43
CA ILE A 34 5.55 14.81 6.17
C ILE A 34 5.88 16.11 6.92
N LYS A 35 6.18 15.99 8.22
CA LYS A 35 6.54 17.15 9.05
C LYS A 35 7.78 17.87 8.51
N ASN A 36 8.80 17.12 8.10
CA ASN A 36 10.03 17.67 7.55
C ASN A 36 9.78 18.35 6.21
N SER A 37 9.04 17.72 5.28
CA SER A 37 8.71 18.27 3.98
C SER A 37 7.88 19.55 4.11
N LEU A 38 6.83 19.55 4.91
CA LEU A 38 6.02 20.74 5.18
C LEU A 38 6.81 21.84 5.89
N GLY A 39 7.73 21.47 6.80
CA GLY A 39 8.64 22.40 7.46
C GLY A 39 9.57 23.07 6.46
N SER A 40 10.12 22.33 5.53
CA SER A 40 10.99 22.85 4.46
C SER A 40 10.23 23.77 3.50
N VAL A 41 9.01 23.39 3.08
CA VAL A 41 8.13 24.25 2.28
C VAL A 41 7.87 25.57 3.01
N ARG A 42 7.48 25.51 4.29
CA ARG A 42 7.22 26.71 5.11
C ARG A 42 8.41 27.64 5.19
N ASN A 43 9.61 27.09 5.31
CA ASN A 43 10.84 27.87 5.44
C ASN A 43 11.26 28.54 4.12
N ARG A 44 10.87 27.99 2.96
CA ARG A 44 11.16 28.57 1.64
C ARG A 44 10.10 29.53 1.11
N LEU A 45 8.86 29.47 1.62
CA LEU A 45 7.79 30.40 1.21
C LEU A 45 8.17 31.88 1.36
N PRO A 46 8.89 32.35 2.41
CA PRO A 46 9.29 33.73 2.53
C PRO A 46 10.19 34.24 1.37
N GLU A 47 11.03 33.36 0.80
CA GLU A 47 11.88 33.72 -0.34
C GLU A 47 11.01 34.03 -1.58
N LEU A 48 9.96 33.24 -1.81
CA LEU A 48 9.00 33.47 -2.89
C LEU A 48 8.21 34.77 -2.67
N VAL A 49 7.74 35.01 -1.44
CA VAL A 49 7.03 36.26 -1.08
C VAL A 49 7.93 37.48 -1.29
N GLN A 50 9.19 37.39 -0.93
CA GLN A 50 10.16 38.47 -1.15
C GLN A 50 10.38 38.72 -2.64
N LEU A 51 10.55 37.66 -3.47
CA LEU A 51 10.69 37.78 -4.90
C LEU A 51 9.50 38.49 -5.53
N ILE A 52 8.27 38.10 -5.14
CA ILE A 52 7.03 38.74 -5.62
C ILE A 52 7.04 40.24 -5.22
N SER A 53 7.32 40.55 -3.96
CA SER A 53 7.32 41.94 -3.46
C SER A 53 8.34 42.84 -4.19
N GLU A 54 9.55 42.32 -4.44
CA GLU A 54 10.56 43.10 -5.20
C GLU A 54 10.19 43.26 -6.69
N SER A 55 9.50 42.25 -7.26
CA SER A 55 8.97 42.34 -8.63
C SER A 55 7.82 43.34 -8.72
N GLU A 56 6.91 43.41 -7.74
CA GLU A 56 5.87 44.41 -7.68
C GLU A 56 6.41 45.84 -7.56
N LYS A 57 7.44 46.07 -6.73
CA LYS A 57 8.10 47.35 -6.61
C LYS A 57 8.70 47.78 -7.95
N LEU A 58 9.39 46.89 -8.65
CA LEU A 58 9.96 47.19 -9.98
C LEU A 58 8.87 47.55 -10.98
N LEU A 59 7.77 46.81 -11.03
CA LEU A 59 6.62 47.07 -11.90
C LEU A 59 5.97 48.43 -11.58
N ALA A 60 5.79 48.75 -10.32
CA ALA A 60 5.24 50.06 -9.90
C ALA A 60 6.13 51.24 -10.31
N MET A 61 7.47 51.10 -10.17
CA MET A 61 8.42 52.13 -10.64
C MET A 61 8.38 52.32 -12.14
N LEU A 62 8.23 51.26 -12.92
CA LEU A 62 8.10 51.33 -14.38
C LEU A 62 6.78 51.97 -14.82
N GLN A 63 5.67 51.68 -14.11
CA GLN A 63 4.35 52.25 -14.42
C GLN A 63 4.28 53.76 -14.08
N ALA A 64 4.95 54.21 -13.03
CA ALA A 64 4.93 55.60 -12.61
C ALA A 64 5.57 56.55 -13.64
N GLY A 65 6.45 56.06 -14.50
CA GLY A 65 7.06 56.80 -15.61
C GLY A 65 7.99 57.96 -15.21
N ASN A 66 8.12 58.27 -13.91
CA ASN A 66 8.93 59.33 -13.35
C ASN A 66 9.97 58.84 -12.32
N ALA A 67 10.29 57.57 -12.34
CA ALA A 67 11.28 57.00 -11.45
C ALA A 67 12.69 57.49 -11.77
N ASP A 68 13.47 57.76 -10.73
CA ASP A 68 14.90 58.08 -10.87
C ASP A 68 15.64 56.90 -11.56
N PRO A 69 16.36 57.16 -12.66
CA PRO A 69 17.04 56.11 -13.41
C PRO A 69 18.02 55.27 -12.57
N GLN A 70 18.66 55.88 -11.56
CA GLN A 70 19.57 55.14 -10.68
C GLN A 70 18.82 54.21 -9.72
N GLN A 71 17.69 54.63 -9.19
CA GLN A 71 16.84 53.81 -8.34
C GLN A 71 16.21 52.63 -9.14
N LEU A 72 15.74 52.91 -10.35
CA LEU A 72 15.20 51.89 -11.26
C LEU A 72 16.26 50.84 -11.61
N SER A 73 17.49 51.26 -11.92
CA SER A 73 18.58 50.34 -12.23
C SER A 73 18.96 49.46 -11.03
N ARG A 74 18.97 50.02 -9.82
CA ARG A 74 19.22 49.26 -8.59
C ARG A 74 18.11 48.23 -8.33
N GLN A 75 16.86 48.64 -8.44
CA GLN A 75 15.73 47.74 -8.23
C GLN A 75 15.71 46.61 -9.26
N PHE A 76 15.99 46.92 -10.52
CA PHE A 76 16.13 45.94 -11.58
C PHE A 76 17.22 44.90 -11.26
N ALA A 77 18.41 45.34 -10.85
CA ALA A 77 19.52 44.46 -10.51
C ALA A 77 19.22 43.57 -9.31
N LEU A 78 18.54 44.10 -8.28
CA LEU A 78 18.07 43.30 -7.13
C LEU A 78 17.07 42.21 -7.53
N THR A 79 16.04 42.60 -8.26
CA THR A 79 15.01 41.67 -8.72
C THR A 79 15.62 40.60 -9.65
N GLN A 80 16.51 40.99 -10.57
CA GLN A 80 17.19 40.05 -11.46
C GLN A 80 18.06 39.05 -10.69
N THR A 81 18.77 39.51 -9.65
CA THR A 81 19.57 38.62 -8.80
C THR A 81 18.70 37.59 -8.08
N GLN A 82 17.60 38.04 -7.50
CA GLN A 82 16.67 37.14 -6.80
C GLN A 82 16.01 36.14 -7.75
N VAL A 83 15.56 36.57 -8.94
CA VAL A 83 15.01 35.67 -9.97
C VAL A 83 16.03 34.61 -10.36
N ARG A 84 17.32 35.03 -10.56
CA ARG A 84 18.37 34.07 -10.89
C ARG A 84 18.62 33.08 -9.77
N GLN A 85 18.76 33.53 -8.53
CA GLN A 85 18.96 32.67 -7.37
C GLN A 85 17.81 31.66 -7.24
N PHE A 86 16.56 32.11 -7.37
CA PHE A 86 15.41 31.26 -7.27
C PHE A 86 15.36 30.20 -8.38
N ARG A 87 15.73 30.56 -9.61
CA ARG A 87 15.80 29.67 -10.76
C ARG A 87 17.01 28.71 -10.69
N ASP A 88 18.17 29.20 -10.36
CA ASP A 88 19.43 28.44 -10.37
C ASP A 88 19.42 27.35 -9.25
N HIS A 89 18.65 27.56 -8.18
CA HIS A 89 18.42 26.57 -7.13
C HIS A 89 17.26 25.62 -7.42
N GLN A 90 16.66 25.69 -8.61
CA GLN A 90 15.48 24.85 -8.95
C GLN A 90 14.41 24.86 -7.84
N ALA A 91 14.22 26.03 -7.22
CA ALA A 91 13.44 26.16 -5.99
C ALA A 91 11.96 25.73 -6.14
N LEU A 92 11.39 25.91 -7.34
CA LEU A 92 10.01 25.44 -7.62
C LEU A 92 9.94 23.93 -7.72
N GLU A 93 10.88 23.30 -8.40
CA GLU A 93 10.97 21.84 -8.53
C GLU A 93 11.20 21.19 -7.18
N GLU A 94 12.05 21.77 -6.34
CA GLU A 94 12.26 21.28 -4.97
C GLU A 94 11.02 21.47 -4.09
N LEU A 95 10.32 22.60 -4.18
CA LEU A 95 9.06 22.80 -3.46
C LEU A 95 8.00 21.79 -3.90
N GLN A 96 7.92 21.51 -5.20
CA GLN A 96 6.99 20.53 -5.74
C GLN A 96 7.33 19.10 -5.28
N ALA A 97 8.60 18.74 -5.27
CA ALA A 97 9.06 17.46 -4.74
C ALA A 97 8.71 17.30 -3.25
N LEU A 98 8.97 18.31 -2.42
CA LEU A 98 8.63 18.31 -1.01
C LEU A 98 7.11 18.15 -0.76
N VAL A 99 6.27 18.80 -1.56
CA VAL A 99 4.81 18.62 -1.47
C VAL A 99 4.40 17.20 -1.86
N ASN A 100 4.98 16.65 -2.93
CA ASN A 100 4.71 15.28 -3.36
C ASN A 100 5.13 14.25 -2.31
N ASP A 101 6.29 14.44 -1.67
CA ASP A 101 6.76 13.59 -0.57
C ASP A 101 5.77 13.64 0.61
N GLY A 102 5.28 14.81 0.96
CA GLY A 102 4.25 14.98 1.99
C GLY A 102 2.96 14.25 1.65
N LEU A 103 2.47 14.35 0.42
CA LEU A 103 1.27 13.65 -0.07
C LEU A 103 1.46 12.14 -0.07
N HIS A 104 2.63 11.66 -0.48
CA HIS A 104 2.98 10.25 -0.42
C HIS A 104 2.91 9.70 1.01
N GLY A 105 3.46 10.43 1.99
CA GLY A 105 3.38 10.06 3.39
C GLY A 105 1.95 9.99 3.93
N ILE A 106 1.06 10.90 3.50
CA ILE A 106 -0.36 10.86 3.87
C ILE A 106 -1.02 9.59 3.30
N THR A 107 -0.71 9.24 2.05
CA THR A 107 -1.23 8.02 1.42
C THR A 107 -0.81 6.78 2.20
N GLN A 108 0.46 6.68 2.59
CA GLN A 108 0.98 5.57 3.41
C GLN A 108 0.26 5.45 4.75
N ILE A 109 0.04 6.55 5.46
CA ILE A 109 -0.72 6.52 6.72
C ILE A 109 -2.15 6.05 6.48
N SER A 110 -2.78 6.49 5.40
CA SER A 110 -4.15 6.07 5.05
C SER A 110 -4.21 4.56 4.80
N ASP A 111 -3.24 4.00 4.10
CA ASP A 111 -3.16 2.56 3.82
C ASP A 111 -2.95 1.76 5.11
N ILE A 112 -2.10 2.23 6.02
CA ILE A 112 -1.91 1.61 7.34
C ILE A 112 -3.23 1.60 8.13
N VAL A 113 -3.95 2.73 8.15
CA VAL A 113 -5.23 2.86 8.86
C VAL A 113 -6.31 1.95 8.26
N ILE A 114 -6.39 1.86 6.92
CA ILE A 114 -7.34 0.97 6.23
C ILE A 114 -7.01 -0.49 6.57
N ASN A 115 -5.77 -0.91 6.44
CA ASN A 115 -5.33 -2.26 6.77
C ASN A 115 -5.59 -2.62 8.23
N LEU A 116 -5.39 -1.67 9.16
CA LEU A 116 -5.67 -1.87 10.58
C LEU A 116 -7.17 -2.00 10.85
N LYS A 117 -7.98 -1.18 10.19
CA LYS A 117 -9.45 -1.24 10.28
C LYS A 117 -9.99 -2.56 9.74
N ASP A 118 -9.46 -3.02 8.62
CA ASP A 118 -9.84 -4.30 8.01
C ASP A 118 -9.42 -5.47 8.90
N PHE A 119 -8.23 -5.40 9.48
CA PHE A 119 -7.76 -6.36 10.49
C PHE A 119 -8.67 -6.41 11.73
N SER A 120 -9.15 -5.25 12.21
CA SER A 120 -10.07 -5.15 13.36
C SER A 120 -11.51 -5.59 13.02
N ARG A 121 -11.91 -5.52 11.73
CA ARG A 121 -13.28 -5.86 11.28
C ARG A 121 -13.46 -7.31 10.82
N LEU A 122 -12.44 -8.14 10.89
CA LEU A 122 -12.51 -9.56 10.53
C LEU A 122 -13.67 -10.30 11.23
N ASP A 123 -14.18 -9.76 12.35
CA ASP A 123 -15.19 -10.41 13.19
C ASP A 123 -16.66 -10.16 12.77
N ARG A 124 -16.97 -9.32 11.77
CA ARG A 124 -18.34 -8.91 11.43
C ARG A 124 -18.79 -9.22 9.99
N SER A 125 -18.12 -10.10 9.30
CA SER A 125 -18.44 -10.40 7.90
C SER A 125 -19.58 -11.42 7.76
N LYS A 126 -20.55 -11.10 6.91
CA LYS A 126 -21.66 -12.04 6.60
C LYS A 126 -21.14 -13.22 5.82
N VAL A 127 -21.50 -14.42 6.26
CA VAL A 127 -21.24 -15.69 5.54
C VAL A 127 -22.29 -15.89 4.46
N ALA A 128 -21.87 -16.26 3.25
CA ALA A 128 -22.72 -16.50 2.11
C ALA A 128 -22.11 -17.56 1.16
N LEU A 129 -22.92 -18.10 0.27
CA LEU A 129 -22.43 -18.86 -0.88
C LEU A 129 -21.71 -17.89 -1.84
N PHE A 130 -20.53 -18.24 -2.27
CA PHE A 130 -19.67 -17.38 -3.06
C PHE A 130 -18.98 -18.16 -4.18
N ASN A 131 -19.03 -17.61 -5.39
CA ASN A 131 -18.24 -18.10 -6.51
C ASN A 131 -16.86 -17.41 -6.53
N VAL A 132 -15.81 -18.19 -6.35
CA VAL A 132 -14.44 -17.66 -6.29
C VAL A 132 -14.03 -17.02 -7.61
N ASN A 133 -14.52 -17.49 -8.75
CA ASN A 133 -14.24 -16.89 -10.07
C ASN A 133 -14.82 -15.47 -10.18
N ASP A 134 -16.04 -15.25 -9.66
CA ASP A 134 -16.63 -13.90 -9.59
C ASP A 134 -15.81 -12.96 -8.69
N GLY A 135 -15.25 -13.53 -7.61
CA GLY A 135 -14.33 -12.82 -6.73
C GLY A 135 -13.05 -12.41 -7.43
N VAL A 136 -12.46 -13.28 -8.24
CA VAL A 136 -11.27 -12.96 -9.05
C VAL A 136 -11.57 -11.80 -10.03
N GLU A 137 -12.68 -11.87 -10.76
CA GLU A 137 -13.06 -10.81 -11.71
C GLU A 137 -13.29 -9.46 -11.02
N SER A 138 -14.03 -9.48 -9.91
CA SER A 138 -14.28 -8.27 -9.10
C SER A 138 -12.98 -7.67 -8.58
N THR A 139 -12.07 -8.52 -8.09
CA THR A 139 -10.78 -8.08 -7.54
C THR A 139 -9.86 -7.52 -8.62
N LEU A 140 -9.80 -8.14 -9.79
CA LEU A 140 -9.04 -7.61 -10.93
C LEU A 140 -9.56 -6.24 -11.39
N THR A 141 -10.87 -6.03 -11.32
CA THR A 141 -11.48 -4.72 -11.61
C THR A 141 -11.01 -3.66 -10.61
N LEU A 142 -10.94 -3.99 -9.33
CA LEU A 142 -10.43 -3.09 -8.27
C LEU A 142 -8.93 -2.83 -8.41
N ALA A 143 -8.15 -3.87 -8.72
CA ALA A 143 -6.69 -3.77 -8.89
C ALA A 143 -6.27 -3.16 -10.25
N LYS A 144 -7.20 -2.74 -11.11
CA LYS A 144 -6.94 -2.31 -12.49
C LYS A 144 -5.81 -1.27 -12.60
N HIS A 145 -5.70 -0.37 -11.65
CA HIS A 145 -4.67 0.67 -11.66
C HIS A 145 -3.28 0.07 -11.45
N GLU A 146 -3.14 -0.85 -10.48
CA GLU A 146 -1.89 -1.50 -10.11
C GLU A 146 -1.36 -2.43 -11.22
N ILE A 147 -2.30 -3.14 -11.89
CA ILE A 147 -1.95 -4.13 -12.93
C ILE A 147 -1.96 -3.55 -14.35
N LYS A 148 -2.14 -2.24 -14.53
CA LYS A 148 -2.35 -1.59 -15.84
C LYS A 148 -1.23 -1.88 -16.86
N ARG A 149 0.01 -2.04 -16.40
CA ARG A 149 1.20 -2.30 -17.25
C ARG A 149 1.53 -3.79 -17.37
N LEU A 150 0.76 -4.65 -16.72
CA LEU A 150 1.03 -6.08 -16.62
C LEU A 150 0.09 -6.89 -17.51
N THR A 151 0.55 -8.04 -17.95
CA THR A 151 -0.29 -9.04 -18.61
C THR A 151 -0.94 -9.92 -17.54
N VAL A 152 -2.28 -10.01 -17.54
CA VAL A 152 -3.00 -10.88 -16.62
C VAL A 152 -3.59 -12.07 -17.38
N ASN A 153 -3.10 -13.27 -17.08
CA ASN A 153 -3.60 -14.53 -17.60
C ASN A 153 -4.58 -15.15 -16.63
N LYS A 154 -5.80 -15.42 -17.08
CA LYS A 154 -6.85 -16.07 -16.29
C LYS A 154 -7.06 -17.50 -16.76
N GLN A 155 -6.88 -18.45 -15.86
CA GLN A 155 -7.11 -19.89 -16.08
C GLN A 155 -8.16 -20.35 -15.06
N LEU A 156 -9.40 -19.85 -15.24
CA LEU A 156 -10.50 -20.10 -14.31
C LEU A 156 -11.20 -21.40 -14.67
N GLY A 157 -11.01 -22.43 -13.83
CA GLY A 157 -11.65 -23.72 -13.97
C GLY A 157 -13.10 -23.73 -13.45
N ASP A 158 -13.81 -24.81 -13.70
CA ASP A 158 -15.12 -25.05 -13.09
C ASP A 158 -14.94 -25.45 -11.61
N VAL A 159 -15.32 -24.54 -10.72
CA VAL A 159 -15.20 -24.70 -9.27
C VAL A 159 -16.55 -24.56 -8.58
N PRO A 160 -16.81 -25.34 -7.51
CA PRO A 160 -18.04 -25.19 -6.75
C PRO A 160 -18.08 -23.85 -6.01
N GLN A 161 -19.27 -23.36 -5.71
CA GLN A 161 -19.44 -22.27 -4.76
C GLN A 161 -18.98 -22.71 -3.38
N ILE A 162 -18.36 -21.80 -2.64
CA ILE A 162 -17.90 -22.04 -1.28
C ILE A 162 -18.74 -21.22 -0.29
N THR A 163 -18.96 -21.77 0.91
CA THR A 163 -19.54 -21.02 2.02
C THR A 163 -18.45 -20.25 2.73
N CYS A 164 -18.46 -18.94 2.62
CA CYS A 164 -17.39 -18.09 3.14
C CYS A 164 -17.89 -16.67 3.42
N SER A 165 -17.01 -15.80 3.88
CA SER A 165 -17.20 -14.35 3.83
C SER A 165 -16.68 -13.80 2.51
N PRO A 166 -17.53 -13.37 1.56
CA PRO A 166 -17.08 -12.88 0.25
C PRO A 166 -16.13 -11.70 0.34
N SER A 167 -16.36 -10.77 1.27
CA SER A 167 -15.50 -9.61 1.46
C SER A 167 -14.09 -9.99 1.91
N GLN A 168 -13.96 -10.97 2.80
CA GLN A 168 -12.68 -11.48 3.27
C GLN A 168 -11.94 -12.25 2.17
N ILE A 169 -12.62 -13.06 1.38
CA ILE A 169 -11.98 -13.76 0.26
C ILE A 169 -11.52 -12.78 -0.80
N ASN A 170 -12.31 -11.76 -1.15
CA ASN A 170 -11.88 -10.70 -2.06
C ASN A 170 -10.65 -9.94 -1.52
N GLN A 171 -10.56 -9.73 -0.21
CA GLN A 171 -9.38 -9.13 0.42
C GLN A 171 -8.14 -10.03 0.29
N VAL A 172 -8.28 -11.34 0.44
CA VAL A 172 -7.19 -12.31 0.18
C VAL A 172 -6.68 -12.16 -1.25
N LEU A 173 -7.60 -12.19 -2.23
CA LEU A 173 -7.27 -12.08 -3.65
C LEU A 173 -6.58 -10.74 -3.95
N LEU A 174 -7.13 -9.63 -3.44
CA LEU A 174 -6.58 -8.30 -3.66
C LEU A 174 -5.16 -8.17 -3.11
N ASN A 175 -4.91 -8.64 -1.89
CA ASN A 175 -3.59 -8.61 -1.28
C ASN A 175 -2.56 -9.43 -2.07
N LEU A 176 -2.94 -10.62 -2.56
CA LEU A 176 -2.06 -11.46 -3.36
C LEU A 176 -1.78 -10.85 -4.74
N ILE A 177 -2.80 -10.30 -5.42
CA ILE A 177 -2.65 -9.64 -6.72
C ILE A 177 -1.79 -8.38 -6.60
N ASN A 178 -2.01 -7.56 -5.58
CA ASN A 178 -1.18 -6.36 -5.35
C ASN A 178 0.27 -6.73 -5.01
N ASN A 179 0.50 -7.78 -4.21
CA ASN A 179 1.85 -8.25 -3.94
C ASN A 179 2.56 -8.74 -5.21
N ALA A 180 1.85 -9.47 -6.08
CA ALA A 180 2.36 -9.92 -7.37
C ALA A 180 2.70 -8.72 -8.28
N ALA A 181 1.81 -7.73 -8.38
CA ALA A 181 2.04 -6.52 -9.16
C ALA A 181 3.26 -5.74 -8.68
N GLN A 182 3.42 -5.60 -7.37
CA GLN A 182 4.56 -4.89 -6.75
C GLN A 182 5.88 -5.66 -6.82
N ALA A 183 5.85 -6.99 -6.98
CA ALA A 183 7.06 -7.80 -7.16
C ALA A 183 7.63 -7.73 -8.57
N ILE A 184 6.87 -7.22 -9.53
CA ILE A 184 7.23 -7.14 -10.95
C ILE A 184 7.81 -5.76 -11.25
N GLU A 185 9.10 -5.73 -11.60
CA GLU A 185 9.82 -4.49 -11.95
C GLU A 185 9.99 -4.33 -13.47
N SER A 186 9.65 -5.36 -14.25
CA SER A 186 9.84 -5.37 -15.71
C SER A 186 8.59 -4.93 -16.47
N ASP A 187 8.77 -4.36 -17.67
CA ASP A 187 7.68 -4.01 -18.59
C ASP A 187 6.98 -5.25 -19.20
N HIS A 188 7.55 -6.45 -19.02
CA HIS A 188 6.98 -7.73 -19.47
C HIS A 188 6.43 -8.55 -18.30
N GLY A 189 5.86 -7.88 -17.33
CA GLY A 189 5.28 -8.52 -16.16
C GLY A 189 4.04 -9.34 -16.50
N VAL A 190 3.98 -10.54 -15.91
CA VAL A 190 2.86 -11.47 -16.09
C VAL A 190 2.35 -11.91 -14.71
N ILE A 191 1.04 -11.79 -14.51
CA ILE A 191 0.34 -12.40 -13.36
C ILE A 191 -0.59 -13.46 -13.93
N THR A 192 -0.46 -14.69 -13.45
CA THR A 192 -1.37 -15.80 -13.81
C THR A 192 -2.24 -16.17 -12.61
N ILE A 193 -3.56 -16.14 -12.79
CA ILE A 193 -4.52 -16.55 -11.78
C ILE A 193 -5.20 -17.82 -12.25
N THR A 194 -5.06 -18.88 -11.46
CA THR A 194 -5.66 -20.18 -11.78
C THR A 194 -6.62 -20.57 -10.67
N THR A 195 -7.83 -20.98 -11.02
CA THR A 195 -8.76 -21.60 -10.09
C THR A 195 -9.01 -23.06 -10.50
N ARG A 196 -9.07 -23.95 -9.53
CA ARG A 196 -9.31 -25.35 -9.78
C ARG A 196 -9.98 -26.03 -8.59
N ARG A 197 -10.70 -27.10 -8.86
CA ARG A 197 -11.21 -27.98 -7.80
C ARG A 197 -10.04 -28.69 -7.10
N GLN A 198 -10.05 -28.72 -5.79
CA GLN A 198 -9.03 -29.36 -4.97
C GLN A 198 -9.66 -30.50 -4.16
N GLY A 199 -9.58 -31.72 -4.66
CA GLY A 199 -10.30 -32.86 -4.09
C GLY A 199 -11.81 -32.73 -4.24
N PRO A 200 -12.61 -33.53 -3.47
CA PRO A 200 -14.06 -33.48 -3.54
C PRO A 200 -14.65 -32.18 -2.94
N ASP A 201 -14.06 -31.65 -1.88
CA ASP A 201 -14.66 -30.64 -1.01
C ASP A 201 -13.81 -29.37 -0.90
N GLY A 202 -12.97 -29.09 -1.89
CA GLY A 202 -12.09 -27.92 -1.86
C GLY A 202 -11.98 -27.17 -3.18
N VAL A 203 -11.63 -25.91 -3.08
CA VAL A 203 -11.27 -25.01 -4.19
C VAL A 203 -9.85 -24.49 -3.95
N ALA A 204 -9.01 -24.54 -4.96
CA ALA A 204 -7.69 -23.93 -4.94
C ALA A 204 -7.66 -22.71 -5.86
N VAL A 205 -7.01 -21.65 -5.38
CA VAL A 205 -6.69 -20.45 -6.14
C VAL A 205 -5.17 -20.25 -6.11
N ASP A 206 -4.58 -20.24 -7.28
CA ASP A 206 -3.17 -19.92 -7.46
C ASP A 206 -3.05 -18.49 -7.99
N VAL A 207 -2.18 -17.69 -7.39
CA VAL A 207 -1.74 -16.38 -7.90
C VAL A 207 -0.23 -16.49 -8.12
N GLU A 208 0.20 -16.41 -9.38
CA GLU A 208 1.57 -16.59 -9.80
C GLU A 208 2.06 -15.34 -10.53
N ASP A 209 3.25 -14.88 -10.19
CA ASP A 209 3.94 -13.76 -10.82
C ASP A 209 5.32 -14.17 -11.35
N ASN A 210 5.82 -13.45 -12.34
CA ASN A 210 7.18 -13.55 -12.84
C ASN A 210 8.11 -12.43 -12.31
N GLY A 211 7.83 -11.97 -11.08
CA GLY A 211 8.58 -10.89 -10.43
C GLY A 211 9.91 -11.33 -9.83
N LYS A 212 10.45 -10.52 -8.94
CA LYS A 212 11.77 -10.72 -8.31
C LYS A 212 11.89 -11.98 -7.44
N GLY A 213 10.76 -12.57 -7.03
CA GLY A 213 10.74 -13.71 -6.13
C GLY A 213 11.08 -13.34 -4.68
N ILE A 214 11.10 -14.36 -3.81
CA ILE A 214 11.34 -14.25 -2.38
C ILE A 214 12.55 -15.10 -2.01
N ALA A 215 13.49 -14.54 -1.25
CA ALA A 215 14.65 -15.25 -0.75
C ALA A 215 14.24 -16.37 0.22
N ALA A 216 14.94 -17.50 0.19
CA ALA A 216 14.61 -18.67 1.00
C ALA A 216 14.62 -18.38 2.51
N GLU A 217 15.48 -17.48 2.96
CA GLU A 217 15.60 -17.05 4.36
C GLU A 217 14.39 -16.21 4.83
N ALA A 218 13.69 -15.56 3.89
CA ALA A 218 12.51 -14.77 4.15
C ALA A 218 11.22 -15.61 4.21
N LEU A 219 11.14 -16.71 3.44
CA LEU A 219 9.94 -17.54 3.32
C LEU A 219 9.29 -17.94 4.66
N PRO A 220 10.05 -18.33 5.70
CA PRO A 220 9.45 -18.68 6.99
C PRO A 220 8.77 -17.51 7.71
N LYS A 221 9.11 -16.26 7.36
CA LYS A 221 8.69 -15.04 8.05
C LYS A 221 7.67 -14.21 7.28
N ILE A 222 7.36 -14.54 6.01
CA ILE A 222 6.50 -13.69 5.17
C ILE A 222 5.07 -13.51 5.69
N PHE A 223 4.62 -14.38 6.58
CA PHE A 223 3.31 -14.29 7.24
C PHE A 223 3.38 -13.62 8.62
N ASP A 224 4.58 -13.30 9.12
CA ASP A 224 4.73 -12.59 10.38
C ASP A 224 4.23 -11.15 10.25
N PRO A 225 3.55 -10.60 11.26
CA PRO A 225 3.11 -9.21 11.23
C PRO A 225 4.29 -8.25 11.04
N PHE A 226 4.11 -7.26 10.18
CA PHE A 226 5.10 -6.22 9.85
C PHE A 226 6.37 -6.70 9.15
N PHE A 227 6.47 -7.98 8.80
CA PHE A 227 7.59 -8.45 8.01
C PHE A 227 7.45 -7.97 6.56
N THR A 228 8.46 -7.27 6.08
CA THR A 228 8.55 -6.79 4.69
C THR A 228 9.99 -6.86 4.20
N THR A 229 10.17 -7.17 2.92
CA THR A 229 11.44 -7.10 2.21
C THR A 229 11.51 -5.86 1.30
N LYS A 230 10.50 -4.99 1.36
CA LYS A 230 10.43 -3.72 0.62
C LYS A 230 11.14 -2.62 1.40
N ASP A 231 11.49 -1.55 0.68
CA ASP A 231 12.11 -0.39 1.31
C ASP A 231 11.19 0.27 2.37
N VAL A 232 11.81 0.99 3.28
CA VAL A 232 11.09 1.66 4.37
C VAL A 232 10.03 2.59 3.79
N GLY A 233 8.77 2.30 4.09
CA GLY A 233 7.62 3.06 3.61
C GLY A 233 6.91 2.50 2.37
N GLU A 234 7.42 1.44 1.73
CA GLU A 234 6.78 0.83 0.56
C GLU A 234 5.92 -0.42 0.87
N GLY A 235 5.97 -0.90 2.10
CA GLY A 235 5.18 -2.06 2.51
C GLY A 235 4.85 -2.05 3.98
N THR A 236 3.58 -2.22 4.34
CA THR A 236 3.11 -2.28 5.73
C THR A 236 3.43 -3.61 6.43
N GLY A 237 3.89 -4.64 5.69
CA GLY A 237 4.11 -5.99 6.23
C GLY A 237 2.85 -6.68 6.78
N LEU A 238 1.66 -6.08 6.60
CA LEU A 238 0.40 -6.63 7.13
C LEU A 238 -0.39 -7.45 6.10
N GLY A 239 -0.17 -7.25 4.80
CA GLY A 239 -0.96 -7.86 3.74
C GLY A 239 -0.99 -9.39 3.82
N LEU A 240 0.16 -10.05 3.87
CA LEU A 240 0.25 -11.51 3.95
C LEU A 240 -0.19 -12.07 5.31
N THR A 241 0.00 -11.34 6.40
CA THR A 241 -0.53 -11.69 7.73
C THR A 241 -2.06 -11.74 7.70
N ILE A 242 -2.70 -10.74 7.06
CA ILE A 242 -4.16 -10.70 6.87
C ILE A 242 -4.62 -11.89 6.02
N VAL A 243 -3.94 -12.15 4.90
CA VAL A 243 -4.23 -13.31 4.04
C VAL A 243 -4.17 -14.60 4.85
N TYR A 244 -3.10 -14.84 5.60
CA TYR A 244 -2.94 -16.03 6.41
C TYR A 244 -4.09 -16.20 7.44
N LYS A 245 -4.43 -15.13 8.15
CA LYS A 245 -5.52 -15.16 9.15
C LYS A 245 -6.87 -15.44 8.53
N ILE A 246 -7.21 -14.78 7.42
CA ILE A 246 -8.48 -15.01 6.71
C ILE A 246 -8.56 -16.45 6.23
N VAL A 247 -7.52 -16.96 5.57
CA VAL A 247 -7.51 -18.34 5.04
C VAL A 247 -7.66 -19.35 6.19
N LYS A 248 -6.93 -19.16 7.30
CA LYS A 248 -7.04 -20.04 8.48
C LYS A 248 -8.43 -19.99 9.09
N ARG A 249 -9.02 -18.82 9.23
CA ARG A 249 -10.39 -18.65 9.75
C ARG A 249 -11.45 -19.38 8.90
N HIS A 250 -11.21 -19.49 7.59
CA HIS A 250 -12.06 -20.26 6.69
C HIS A 250 -11.76 -21.78 6.66
N GLY A 251 -10.88 -22.28 7.55
CA GLY A 251 -10.44 -23.67 7.56
C GLY A 251 -9.56 -24.05 6.38
N GLY A 252 -9.03 -23.04 5.67
CA GLY A 252 -8.20 -23.23 4.50
C GLY A 252 -6.70 -23.35 4.81
N LYS A 253 -5.92 -23.47 3.73
CA LYS A 253 -4.46 -23.53 3.76
C LYS A 253 -3.88 -22.59 2.70
N ILE A 254 -2.82 -21.89 3.05
CA ILE A 254 -2.00 -21.14 2.09
C ILE A 254 -0.59 -21.72 2.05
N THR A 255 -0.05 -21.84 0.85
CA THR A 255 1.34 -22.24 0.60
C THR A 255 1.98 -21.27 -0.39
N VAL A 256 3.29 -21.20 -0.37
CA VAL A 256 4.11 -20.37 -1.25
C VAL A 256 5.20 -21.22 -1.88
N ASP A 257 5.42 -21.02 -3.18
CA ASP A 257 6.57 -21.52 -3.94
C ASP A 257 7.18 -20.30 -4.61
N SER A 258 8.47 -20.05 -4.33
CA SER A 258 9.14 -18.86 -4.83
C SER A 258 10.62 -19.10 -5.05
N LYS A 259 11.13 -18.49 -6.12
CA LYS A 259 12.54 -18.50 -6.47
C LYS A 259 12.98 -17.12 -6.92
N VAL A 260 14.06 -16.62 -6.32
CA VAL A 260 14.64 -15.31 -6.65
C VAL A 260 14.96 -15.23 -8.14
N GLY A 261 14.54 -14.15 -8.78
CA GLY A 261 14.72 -13.90 -10.21
C GLY A 261 13.83 -14.71 -11.15
N VAL A 262 12.90 -15.53 -10.61
CA VAL A 262 11.94 -16.32 -11.39
C VAL A 262 10.51 -15.88 -11.15
N GLY A 263 10.13 -15.66 -9.86
CA GLY A 263 8.80 -15.24 -9.45
C GLY A 263 8.29 -15.96 -8.21
N THR A 264 7.02 -15.73 -7.91
CA THR A 264 6.35 -16.30 -6.74
C THR A 264 4.99 -16.85 -7.12
N LYS A 265 4.64 -17.99 -6.55
CA LYS A 265 3.31 -18.60 -6.63
C LYS A 265 2.74 -18.80 -5.24
N PHE A 266 1.64 -18.12 -4.95
CA PHE A 266 0.82 -18.40 -3.78
C PHE A 266 -0.33 -19.31 -4.15
N THR A 267 -0.54 -20.38 -3.37
CA THR A 267 -1.67 -21.29 -3.51
C THR A 267 -2.55 -21.21 -2.26
N VAL A 268 -3.78 -20.78 -2.42
CA VAL A 268 -4.81 -20.76 -1.38
C VAL A 268 -5.78 -21.90 -1.63
N VAL A 269 -5.97 -22.75 -0.65
CA VAL A 269 -6.96 -23.85 -0.67
C VAL A 269 -8.04 -23.54 0.35
N LEU A 270 -9.28 -23.52 -0.10
CA LEU A 270 -10.47 -23.26 0.74
C LEU A 270 -11.41 -24.45 0.68
N PRO A 271 -12.00 -24.88 1.81
CA PRO A 271 -13.05 -25.90 1.80
C PRO A 271 -14.34 -25.33 1.20
N VAL A 272 -15.12 -26.18 0.54
CA VAL A 272 -16.46 -25.82 0.04
C VAL A 272 -17.38 -25.42 1.20
N THR A 273 -17.30 -26.16 2.30
CA THR A 273 -17.99 -25.84 3.54
C THR A 273 -16.95 -25.73 4.64
N PRO A 274 -16.87 -24.60 5.34
CA PRO A 274 -15.93 -24.46 6.46
C PRO A 274 -16.26 -25.50 7.55
N PRO A 275 -15.24 -26.04 8.25
CA PRO A 275 -15.49 -26.92 9.39
C PRO A 275 -16.23 -26.18 10.50
N GLU A 276 -17.03 -26.89 11.32
CA GLU A 276 -17.78 -26.31 12.46
C GLU A 276 -16.90 -25.54 13.45
N SER A 277 -15.61 -25.86 13.50
CA SER A 277 -14.60 -25.13 14.29
C SER A 277 -14.12 -23.82 13.65
N ALA A 278 -14.54 -23.49 12.42
CA ALA A 278 -14.19 -22.25 11.77
C ALA A 278 -15.00 -21.09 12.38
N GLU A 279 -14.31 -20.11 12.95
CA GLU A 279 -14.91 -18.93 13.61
C GLU A 279 -15.52 -17.95 12.61
N LEU A 280 -16.30 -18.39 11.63
CA LEU A 280 -16.88 -17.52 10.60
C LEU A 280 -18.09 -16.71 11.09
N ALA A 281 -18.70 -17.10 12.22
CA ALA A 281 -19.96 -16.55 12.72
C ALA A 281 -19.85 -15.78 14.06
N ALA A 282 -18.67 -15.57 14.60
CA ALA A 282 -18.48 -14.88 15.88
C ALA A 282 -18.06 -13.40 15.74
#